data_26181bf920cd3245b72c108e1d82504e
#
_entry.id   26181bf920cd3245b72c108e1d82504e
#
_cell.length_a   1.000
_cell.length_b   1.000
_cell.length_c   1.000
_cell.angle_alpha   90.00
_cell.angle_beta   90.00
_cell.angle_gamma   90.00
#
_symmetry.space_group_name_H-M   'P 1'
#
loop_
_entity.id
_entity.type
_entity.pdbx_description
1 polymer ?
#
loop_
_entity_poly.entity_id
_entity_poly.type
_entity_poly.pdbx_seq_one_letter_code
_entity_poly.pdbx_strand_id
1 'polypeptide(L)'
;DGDHVWAPMIAAARGTLELRTPGGDLHLEGRGYHDRNSATRPLHDLGVQSWLWGRIALPGRDLIFYRLIPSTPGQVPRDLVVEIAADGSCRAHEDAGLRETDLRRSRWD
;
A
#
# COMPACT_ATOMS: atom_id res chain seq x y z
N ASP A 1 0.41 -9.81 13.72
CA ASP A 1 -0.78 -10.58 14.07
C ASP A 1 -0.99 -11.67 13.03
N GLY A 2 -1.00 -12.96 13.44
CA GLY A 2 -1.02 -14.10 12.52
C GLY A 2 -2.31 -14.23 11.67
N ASP A 3 -3.31 -13.42 11.96
CA ASP A 3 -4.62 -13.46 11.30
C ASP A 3 -4.68 -12.67 9.98
N HIS A 4 -3.81 -11.69 9.80
CA HIS A 4 -3.68 -10.93 8.57
C HIS A 4 -2.22 -10.80 8.17
N VAL A 5 -1.91 -11.18 6.93
CA VAL A 5 -0.57 -11.12 6.36
C VAL A 5 -0.58 -10.24 5.13
N TRP A 6 0.28 -9.24 5.11
CA TRP A 6 0.64 -8.48 3.92
C TRP A 6 2.06 -8.83 3.52
N ALA A 7 2.24 -9.15 2.25
CA ALA A 7 3.54 -9.49 1.69
C ALA A 7 3.78 -8.72 0.39
N PRO A 8 4.73 -7.79 0.37
CA PRO A 8 5.19 -7.19 -0.87
C PRO A 8 5.94 -8.24 -1.69
N MET A 9 5.47 -8.49 -2.91
CA MET A 9 6.03 -9.51 -3.80
C MET A 9 7.05 -8.92 -4.76
N ILE A 10 6.73 -7.77 -5.34
CA ILE A 10 7.56 -7.06 -6.32
C ILE A 10 7.45 -5.57 -6.05
N ALA A 11 8.57 -4.92 -5.79
CA ALA A 11 8.65 -3.47 -5.65
C ALA A 11 9.63 -2.88 -6.66
N ALA A 12 9.40 -1.62 -7.03
CA ALA A 12 10.22 -0.88 -7.98
C ALA A 12 10.49 -1.61 -9.32
N ALA A 13 9.61 -2.55 -9.68
CA ALA A 13 9.73 -3.37 -10.88
C ALA A 13 9.56 -2.53 -12.16
N ARG A 14 10.22 -2.94 -13.22
CA ARG A 14 9.89 -2.47 -14.58
C ARG A 14 8.65 -3.20 -15.06
N GLY A 15 7.65 -2.45 -15.52
CA GLY A 15 6.40 -2.98 -16.05
C GLY A 15 6.15 -2.52 -17.47
N THR A 16 5.53 -3.37 -18.26
CA THR A 16 5.01 -3.04 -19.59
C THR A 16 3.52 -3.36 -19.63
N LEU A 17 2.75 -2.52 -20.29
CA LEU A 17 1.32 -2.71 -20.49
C LEU A 17 0.98 -2.51 -21.97
N GLU A 18 0.34 -3.51 -22.56
CA GLU A 18 -0.25 -3.45 -23.88
C GLU A 18 -1.77 -3.45 -23.78
N LEU A 19 -2.38 -2.40 -24.29
CA LEU A 19 -3.83 -2.24 -24.32
C LEU A 19 -4.31 -2.16 -25.78
N ARG A 20 -5.29 -3.01 -26.13
CA ARG A 20 -6.02 -2.93 -27.38
C ARG A 20 -7.31 -2.15 -27.15
N THR A 21 -7.46 -1.05 -27.84
CA THR A 21 -8.67 -0.20 -27.75
C THR A 21 -9.27 0.04 -29.13
N PRO A 22 -10.55 0.39 -29.24
CA PRO A 22 -11.16 0.77 -30.51
C PRO A 22 -10.46 1.94 -31.21
N GLY A 23 -9.75 2.78 -30.45
CA GLY A 23 -8.98 3.92 -30.96
C GLY A 23 -7.53 3.60 -31.34
N GLY A 24 -7.10 2.32 -31.20
CA GLY A 24 -5.74 1.87 -31.49
C GLY A 24 -5.08 1.17 -30.30
N ASP A 25 -3.93 0.57 -30.55
CA ASP A 25 -3.14 -0.11 -29.54
C ASP A 25 -2.25 0.86 -28.78
N LEU A 26 -2.19 0.72 -27.46
CA LEU A 26 -1.34 1.50 -26.58
C LEU A 26 -0.27 0.58 -25.97
N HIS A 27 0.99 1.02 -26.07
CA HIS A 27 2.12 0.40 -25.39
C HIS A 27 2.67 1.37 -24.35
N LEU A 28 2.68 0.97 -23.08
CA LEU A 28 3.13 1.78 -21.96
C LEU A 28 4.24 1.05 -21.20
N GLU A 29 5.29 1.79 -20.86
CA GLU A 29 6.33 1.31 -19.96
C GLU A 29 6.36 2.14 -18.69
N GLY A 30 6.66 1.51 -17.55
CA GLY A 30 6.68 2.20 -16.28
C GLY A 30 7.21 1.36 -15.13
N ARG A 31 6.99 1.86 -13.91
CA ARG A 31 7.31 1.14 -12.68
C ARG A 31 6.07 0.45 -12.13
N GLY A 32 6.24 -0.81 -11.79
CA GLY A 32 5.20 -1.65 -11.24
C GLY A 32 5.42 -1.96 -9.75
N TYR A 33 4.34 -2.35 -9.10
CA TYR A 33 4.30 -2.87 -7.75
C TYR A 33 3.27 -3.98 -7.66
N HIS A 34 3.60 -5.02 -6.91
CA HIS A 34 2.69 -6.12 -6.64
C HIS A 34 2.82 -6.57 -5.19
N ASP A 35 1.70 -6.69 -4.51
CA ASP A 35 1.62 -7.27 -3.18
C ASP A 35 0.54 -8.34 -3.09
N ARG A 36 0.53 -9.03 -1.98
CA ARG A 36 -0.48 -9.98 -1.60
C ARG A 36 -0.96 -9.69 -0.19
N ASN A 37 -2.27 -9.63 -0.03
CA ASN A 37 -2.93 -9.61 1.27
C ASN A 37 -3.70 -10.92 1.47
N SER A 38 -3.60 -11.48 2.66
CA SER A 38 -4.38 -12.64 3.06
C SER A 38 -4.82 -12.51 4.51
N ALA A 39 -6.00 -13.00 4.83
CA ALA A 39 -6.52 -13.03 6.18
C ALA A 39 -7.28 -14.33 6.42
N THR A 40 -7.24 -14.82 7.65
CA THR A 40 -7.98 -16.03 8.07
C THR A 40 -9.46 -15.75 8.33
N ARG A 41 -9.81 -14.50 8.53
CA ARG A 41 -11.18 -14.01 8.74
C ARG A 41 -11.32 -12.56 8.24
N PRO A 42 -12.55 -12.05 8.07
CA PRO A 42 -12.79 -10.68 7.64
C PRO A 42 -12.10 -9.65 8.54
N LEU A 43 -11.63 -8.54 7.96
CA LEU A 43 -10.87 -7.53 8.69
C LEU A 43 -11.65 -6.88 9.84
N HIS A 44 -12.99 -6.74 9.71
CA HIS A 44 -13.83 -6.21 10.79
C HIS A 44 -13.85 -7.12 12.03
N ASP A 45 -13.66 -8.43 11.85
CA ASP A 45 -13.51 -9.39 12.96
C ASP A 45 -12.15 -9.31 13.64
N LEU A 46 -11.18 -8.64 13.00
CA LEU A 46 -9.85 -8.38 13.54
C LEU A 46 -9.75 -7.05 14.30
N GLY A 47 -10.88 -6.38 14.52
CA GLY A 47 -10.94 -5.10 15.22
C GLY A 47 -10.43 -3.92 14.39
N VAL A 48 -10.43 -4.04 13.06
CA VAL A 48 -10.05 -2.97 12.12
C VAL A 48 -11.30 -2.37 11.52
N GLN A 49 -11.52 -1.08 11.73
CA GLN A 49 -12.63 -0.32 11.13
C GLN A 49 -12.31 0.04 9.68
N SER A 50 -11.10 0.54 9.46
CA SER A 50 -10.63 0.96 8.13
C SER A 50 -9.11 1.01 8.10
N TRP A 51 -8.54 1.16 6.91
CA TRP A 51 -7.11 1.40 6.75
C TRP A 51 -6.85 2.42 5.64
N LEU A 52 -5.74 3.13 5.80
CA LEU A 52 -5.11 3.89 4.73
C LEU A 52 -3.92 3.10 4.22
N TRP A 53 -3.76 3.06 2.93
CA TRP A 53 -2.60 2.49 2.28
C TRP A 53 -2.09 3.44 1.20
N GLY A 54 -0.80 3.51 1.06
CA GLY A 54 -0.20 4.27 -0.01
C GLY A 54 1.20 3.82 -0.34
N ARG A 55 1.65 4.24 -1.53
CA ARG A 55 2.96 3.97 -2.06
C ARG A 55 3.60 5.24 -2.59
N ILE A 56 4.86 5.45 -2.28
CA ILE A 56 5.69 6.50 -2.84
C ILE A 56 6.84 5.84 -3.60
N ALA A 57 6.85 6.02 -4.92
CA ALA A 57 7.92 5.53 -5.77
C ALA A 57 9.11 6.49 -5.73
N LEU A 58 10.23 6.04 -5.19
CA LEU A 58 11.50 6.76 -5.14
C LEU A 58 12.54 6.11 -6.08
N PRO A 59 13.62 6.80 -6.46
CA PRO A 59 14.70 6.18 -7.20
C PRO A 59 15.27 4.96 -6.47
N GLY A 60 15.20 3.78 -7.11
CA GLY A 60 15.74 2.52 -6.58
C GLY A 60 14.99 1.89 -5.40
N ARG A 61 13.88 2.46 -4.96
CA ARG A 61 13.08 1.94 -3.83
C ARG A 61 11.66 2.43 -3.87
N ASP A 62 10.79 1.77 -3.11
CA ASP A 62 9.44 2.18 -2.80
C ASP A 62 9.27 2.35 -1.29
N LEU A 63 8.57 3.40 -0.87
CA LEU A 63 8.04 3.51 0.47
C LEU A 63 6.57 3.10 0.44
N ILE A 64 6.22 2.14 1.29
CA ILE A 64 4.84 1.72 1.50
C ILE A 64 4.43 2.14 2.90
N PHE A 65 3.24 2.70 3.02
CA PHE A 65 2.69 3.04 4.31
C PHE A 65 1.30 2.46 4.51
N TYR A 66 1.04 2.05 5.73
CA TYR A 66 -0.24 1.61 6.23
C TYR A 66 -0.60 2.37 7.49
N ARG A 67 -1.86 2.77 7.60
CA ARG A 67 -2.47 3.16 8.87
C ARG A 67 -3.68 2.27 9.11
N LEU A 68 -3.65 1.51 10.19
CA LEU A 68 -4.78 0.72 10.62
C LEU A 68 -5.58 1.51 11.65
N ILE A 69 -6.85 1.73 11.37
CA ILE A 69 -7.79 2.45 12.25
C ILE A 69 -8.61 1.40 12.98
N PRO A 70 -8.48 1.31 14.32
CA PRO A 70 -9.20 0.31 15.09
C PRO A 70 -10.70 0.60 15.16
N SER A 71 -11.51 -0.45 15.28
CA SER A 71 -12.97 -0.34 15.47
C SER A 71 -13.37 0.06 16.89
N THR A 72 -12.48 -0.14 17.87
CA THR A 72 -12.75 0.21 19.26
C THR A 72 -12.50 1.70 19.50
N PRO A 73 -13.50 2.48 19.96
CA PRO A 73 -13.33 3.89 20.26
C PRO A 73 -12.20 4.11 21.28
N GLY A 74 -11.38 5.15 21.04
CA GLY A 74 -10.29 5.53 21.92
C GLY A 74 -8.99 4.75 21.74
N GLN A 75 -8.96 3.72 20.91
CA GLN A 75 -7.71 3.08 20.51
C GLN A 75 -6.96 3.93 19.50
N VAL A 76 -5.63 3.98 19.64
CA VAL A 76 -4.75 4.74 18.76
C VAL A 76 -4.55 3.99 17.44
N PRO A 77 -4.63 4.65 16.29
CA PRO A 77 -4.25 4.07 15.00
C PRO A 77 -2.81 3.55 15.02
N ARG A 78 -2.56 2.49 14.29
CA ARG A 78 -1.22 1.91 14.13
C ARG A 78 -0.69 2.24 12.76
N ASP A 79 0.47 2.89 12.73
CA ASP A 79 1.18 3.20 11.50
C ASP A 79 2.27 2.14 11.23
N LEU A 80 2.43 1.80 9.97
CA LEU A 80 3.51 0.97 9.47
C LEU A 80 4.09 1.65 8.22
N VAL A 81 5.38 1.90 8.24
CA VAL A 81 6.13 2.40 7.07
C VAL A 81 7.22 1.41 6.73
N VAL A 82 7.24 0.94 5.50
CA VAL A 82 8.22 -0.04 5.00
C VAL A 82 8.90 0.52 3.77
N GLU A 83 10.22 0.50 3.77
CA GLU A 83 11.05 0.75 2.60
C GLU A 83 11.38 -0.58 1.93
N ILE A 84 11.18 -0.66 0.61
CA ILE A 84 11.48 -1.84 -0.19
C ILE A 84 12.41 -1.42 -1.32
N ALA A 85 13.62 -1.92 -1.31
CA ALA A 85 14.61 -1.64 -2.35
C ALA A 85 14.39 -2.49 -3.61
N ALA A 86 15.03 -2.11 -4.71
CA ALA A 86 14.91 -2.80 -5.99
C ALA A 86 15.43 -4.25 -5.97
N ASP A 87 16.35 -4.56 -5.05
CA ASP A 87 16.84 -5.92 -4.81
C ASP A 87 15.89 -6.80 -3.98
N GLY A 88 14.75 -6.25 -3.55
CA GLY A 88 13.76 -6.92 -2.71
C GLY A 88 14.03 -6.83 -1.22
N SER A 89 15.12 -6.18 -0.80
CA SER A 89 15.36 -5.97 0.63
C SER A 89 14.31 -5.04 1.24
N CYS A 90 13.84 -5.37 2.45
CA CYS A 90 12.81 -4.65 3.17
C CYS A 90 13.33 -4.10 4.49
N ARG A 91 12.95 -2.87 4.80
CA ARG A 91 13.24 -2.21 6.08
C ARG A 91 11.98 -1.57 6.65
N ALA A 92 11.58 -1.98 7.85
CA ALA A 92 10.53 -1.30 8.59
C ALA A 92 11.10 -0.09 9.33
N HIS A 93 10.34 1.01 9.36
CA HIS A 93 10.63 2.23 10.09
C HIS A 93 9.68 2.32 11.28
N GLU A 94 10.09 1.77 12.42
CA GLU A 94 9.25 1.62 13.61
C GLU A 94 8.85 2.96 14.25
N ASP A 95 9.70 3.97 14.12
CA ASP A 95 9.46 5.33 14.65
C ASP A 95 8.77 6.27 13.66
N ALA A 96 8.41 5.77 12.48
CA ALA A 96 7.73 6.59 11.48
C ALA A 96 6.23 6.64 11.76
N GLY A 97 5.65 7.84 11.64
CA GLY A 97 4.21 8.06 11.75
C GLY A 97 3.66 8.82 10.55
N LEU A 98 2.36 8.66 10.32
CA LEU A 98 1.65 9.36 9.27
C LEU A 98 0.95 10.59 9.85
N ARG A 99 1.09 11.73 9.16
CA ARG A 99 0.34 12.94 9.46
C ARG A 99 -0.51 13.32 8.27
N GLU A 100 -1.79 13.45 8.48
CA GLU A 100 -2.74 13.95 7.49
C GLU A 100 -2.78 15.48 7.60
N THR A 101 -2.44 16.19 6.52
CA THR A 101 -2.29 17.65 6.57
C THR A 101 -3.22 18.43 5.64
N ASP A 102 -3.70 17.81 4.57
CA ASP A 102 -4.52 18.49 3.55
C ASP A 102 -5.53 17.50 2.94
N LEU A 103 -6.59 17.21 3.70
CA LEU A 103 -7.66 16.34 3.24
C LEU A 103 -8.56 17.11 2.28
N ARG A 104 -8.64 16.64 1.04
CA ARG A 104 -9.57 17.14 0.04
C ARG A 104 -10.54 16.03 -0.35
N ARG A 105 -11.84 16.33 -0.31
CA ARG A 105 -12.83 15.44 -0.88
C ARG A 105 -12.69 15.42 -2.39
N SER A 106 -12.68 14.23 -2.96
CA SER A 106 -12.82 14.04 -4.40
C SER A 106 -14.24 14.43 -4.85
N ARG A 107 -14.38 14.84 -6.11
CA ARG A 107 -15.70 15.13 -6.70
C ARG A 107 -16.56 13.87 -6.89
N TRP A 108 -15.99 12.70 -6.65
CA TRP A 108 -16.59 11.40 -6.92
C TRP A 108 -16.97 10.63 -5.64
N ASP A 109 -16.84 11.27 -4.49
CA ASP A 109 -17.26 10.73 -3.18
C ASP A 109 -18.70 11.17 -2.86
#